data_4b853d51c68ece97e629dcb52a0ff412
#
_entry.id   4b853d51c68ece97e629dcb52a0ff412
#
_cell.length_a   1.000
_cell.length_b   1.000
_cell.length_c   1.000
_cell.angle_alpha   90.00
_cell.angle_beta   90.00
_cell.angle_gamma   90.00
#
_symmetry.space_group_name_H-M   'P 1'
#
loop_
_entity.id
_entity.type
_entity.pdbx_description
1 polymer ?
#
loop_
_entity_poly.entity_id
_entity_poly.type
_entity_poly.pdbx_seq_one_letter_code
_entity_poly.pdbx_strand_id
1 'polypeptide(L)'
;MDALDAACAGSASALLASDSLGKFGRPADATLWLGIAPDPALATLAERVREELAARDVPFDPKPFRPHITLGRRVHIPKKPLPLLAFPLPAQAQTVTLFKSTLSRDGAEYKPLYTVELAEPNL
;
A
#
# COMPACT_ATOMS: atom_id res chain seq x y z
N MET A 1 -11.65 14.28 3.77
CA MET A 1 -12.13 13.10 4.51
C MET A 1 -11.53 13.10 5.90
N ASP A 2 -12.37 13.20 6.92
CA ASP A 2 -11.94 13.47 8.29
C ASP A 2 -11.03 12.40 8.88
N ALA A 3 -11.34 11.13 8.64
CA ALA A 3 -10.53 10.02 9.16
C ALA A 3 -9.10 10.06 8.62
N LEU A 4 -8.96 10.30 7.33
CA LEU A 4 -7.65 10.35 6.69
C LEU A 4 -6.86 11.58 7.13
N ASP A 5 -7.52 12.74 7.21
CA ASP A 5 -6.90 13.97 7.72
C ASP A 5 -6.39 13.78 9.15
N ALA A 6 -7.22 13.18 10.02
CA ALA A 6 -6.85 12.94 11.41
C ALA A 6 -5.69 11.95 11.53
N ALA A 7 -5.70 10.88 10.75
CA ALA A 7 -4.63 9.89 10.76
C ALA A 7 -3.30 10.45 10.28
N CYS A 8 -3.34 11.32 9.28
CA CYS A 8 -2.15 11.92 8.67
C CYS A 8 -1.65 13.16 9.38
N ALA A 9 -2.45 13.75 10.27
CA ALA A 9 -2.08 14.96 10.98
C ALA A 9 -0.80 14.77 11.79
N GLY A 10 0.25 15.51 11.47
CA GLY A 10 1.55 15.40 12.13
C GLY A 10 2.32 14.12 11.82
N SER A 11 1.83 13.28 10.93
CA SER A 11 2.55 12.06 10.52
C SER A 11 3.69 12.41 9.59
N ALA A 12 4.89 11.87 9.90
CA ALA A 12 6.05 12.04 9.03
C ALA A 12 5.89 11.24 7.74
N SER A 13 6.59 11.66 6.70
CA SER A 13 6.69 10.87 5.49
C SER A 13 7.34 9.52 5.79
N ALA A 14 6.92 8.49 5.08
CA ALA A 14 7.41 7.13 5.27
C ALA A 14 8.46 6.77 4.23
N LEU A 15 9.47 6.00 4.65
CA LEU A 15 10.47 5.47 3.74
C LEU A 15 9.93 4.19 3.10
N LEU A 16 9.94 4.16 1.78
CA LEU A 16 9.57 2.97 1.00
C LEU A 16 10.84 2.33 0.45
N ALA A 17 11.13 1.12 0.90
CA ALA A 17 12.23 0.32 0.39
C ALA A 17 11.70 -1.06 0.03
N SER A 18 12.11 -1.59 -1.11
CA SER A 18 11.70 -2.92 -1.52
C SER A 18 12.46 -3.98 -0.72
N ASP A 19 11.79 -5.08 -0.35
CA ASP A 19 12.46 -6.22 0.29
C ASP A 19 12.28 -7.52 -0.48
N SER A 20 11.25 -7.63 -1.31
CA SER A 20 11.00 -8.89 -2.01
C SER A 20 10.01 -8.70 -3.16
N LEU A 21 9.92 -9.74 -4.02
CA LEU A 21 8.78 -9.91 -4.93
C LEU A 21 7.93 -11.04 -4.37
N GLY A 22 6.63 -10.92 -4.53
CA GLY A 22 5.69 -11.94 -4.11
C GLY A 22 4.55 -12.11 -5.09
N LYS A 23 3.79 -13.18 -4.88
CA LYS A 23 2.64 -13.49 -5.72
C LYS A 23 1.52 -14.10 -4.90
N PHE A 24 0.29 -13.80 -5.29
CA PHE A 24 -0.90 -14.44 -4.78
C PHE A 24 -1.61 -15.15 -5.93
N GLY A 25 -2.33 -16.23 -5.62
CA GLY A 25 -3.16 -16.92 -6.57
C GLY A 25 -2.43 -18.05 -7.32
N ARG A 26 -3.08 -18.51 -8.39
CA ARG A 26 -2.59 -19.63 -9.21
C ARG A 26 -1.60 -19.13 -10.25
N PRO A 27 -0.68 -20.00 -10.73
CA PRO A 27 0.27 -19.59 -11.78
C PRO A 27 -0.36 -18.97 -13.02
N ALA A 28 -1.55 -19.43 -13.41
CA ALA A 28 -2.25 -18.93 -14.60
C ALA A 28 -3.02 -17.62 -14.34
N ASP A 29 -3.26 -17.27 -13.09
CA ASP A 29 -4.05 -16.09 -12.71
C ASP A 29 -3.53 -15.54 -11.38
N ALA A 30 -2.37 -14.93 -11.43
CA ALA A 30 -1.67 -14.47 -10.25
C ALA A 30 -1.66 -12.94 -10.15
N THR A 31 -1.54 -12.47 -8.92
CA THR A 31 -1.23 -11.06 -8.62
C THR A 31 0.24 -10.99 -8.24
N LEU A 32 1.01 -10.22 -8.99
CA LEU A 32 2.42 -9.95 -8.72
C LEU A 32 2.53 -8.66 -7.91
N TRP A 33 3.30 -8.70 -6.84
CA TRP A 33 3.48 -7.53 -5.98
C TRP A 33 4.93 -7.38 -5.54
N LEU A 34 5.28 -6.12 -5.25
CA LEU A 34 6.57 -5.75 -4.65
C LEU A 34 6.35 -5.56 -3.16
N GLY A 35 7.07 -6.31 -2.34
CA GLY A 35 7.04 -6.16 -0.90
C GLY A 35 7.81 -4.92 -0.48
N ILE A 36 7.26 -4.20 0.49
CA ILE A 36 7.88 -3.02 1.07
C ILE A 36 8.43 -3.39 2.44
N ALA A 37 9.69 -3.07 2.67
CA ALA A 37 10.35 -3.37 3.94
C ALA A 37 9.64 -2.69 5.12
N PRO A 38 9.60 -3.31 6.30
CA PRO A 38 9.02 -2.68 7.48
C PRO A 38 9.66 -1.34 7.77
N ASP A 39 8.82 -0.34 8.00
CA ASP A 39 9.23 1.01 8.36
C ASP A 39 8.35 1.51 9.50
N PRO A 40 8.93 2.00 10.61
CA PRO A 40 8.15 2.43 11.77
C PRO A 40 7.13 3.53 11.45
N ALA A 41 7.50 4.50 10.61
CA ALA A 41 6.58 5.58 10.24
C ALA A 41 5.41 5.05 9.43
N LEU A 42 5.66 4.11 8.51
CA LEU A 42 4.61 3.50 7.69
C LEU A 42 3.68 2.65 8.55
N ALA A 43 4.23 1.85 9.46
CA ALA A 43 3.44 1.02 10.37
C ALA A 43 2.56 1.88 11.28
N THR A 44 3.11 2.95 11.84
CA THR A 44 2.38 3.90 12.69
C THR A 44 1.25 4.56 11.90
N LEU A 45 1.51 4.98 10.67
CA LEU A 45 0.51 5.60 9.81
C LEU A 45 -0.65 4.64 9.53
N ALA A 46 -0.34 3.40 9.18
CA ALA A 46 -1.36 2.37 8.93
C ALA A 46 -2.24 2.13 10.16
N GLU A 47 -1.63 2.06 11.34
CA GLU A 47 -2.37 1.89 12.59
C GLU A 47 -3.25 3.09 12.90
N ARG A 48 -2.76 4.29 12.70
CA ARG A 48 -3.56 5.51 12.89
C ARG A 48 -4.75 5.58 11.95
N VAL A 49 -4.58 5.15 10.69
CA VAL A 49 -5.71 5.08 9.73
C VAL A 49 -6.77 4.13 10.27
N ARG A 50 -6.39 2.94 10.76
CA ARG A 50 -7.32 1.99 11.33
C ARG A 50 -8.04 2.51 12.56
N GLU A 51 -7.32 3.15 13.46
CA GLU A 51 -7.90 3.74 14.67
C GLU A 51 -8.93 4.81 14.34
N GLU A 52 -8.62 5.68 13.38
CA GLU A 52 -9.53 6.73 12.97
C GLU A 52 -10.76 6.20 12.23
N LEU A 53 -10.61 5.13 11.45
CA LEU A 53 -11.75 4.45 10.83
C LEU A 53 -12.63 3.79 11.88
N ALA A 54 -12.03 3.10 12.85
CA ALA A 54 -12.76 2.47 13.94
C ALA A 54 -13.53 3.49 14.80
N ALA A 55 -12.92 4.63 15.08
CA ALA A 55 -13.55 5.70 15.83
C ALA A 55 -14.78 6.30 15.14
N ARG A 56 -14.89 6.11 13.84
CA ARG A 56 -16.00 6.60 13.01
C ARG A 56 -16.92 5.49 12.53
N ASP A 57 -16.79 4.29 13.10
CA ASP A 57 -17.57 3.10 12.75
C ASP A 57 -17.47 2.75 11.24
N VAL A 58 -16.33 3.02 10.62
CA VAL A 58 -16.07 2.64 9.24
C VAL A 58 -15.41 1.25 9.23
N PRO A 59 -16.04 0.25 8.61
CA PRO A 59 -15.45 -1.09 8.56
C PRO A 59 -14.22 -1.14 7.67
N PHE A 60 -13.27 -1.99 8.04
CA PHE A 60 -12.07 -2.25 7.26
C PHE A 60 -11.62 -3.69 7.48
N ASP A 61 -10.73 -4.18 6.60
CA ASP A 61 -10.17 -5.51 6.74
C ASP A 61 -9.24 -5.57 7.97
N PRO A 62 -9.53 -6.44 8.97
CA PRO A 62 -8.72 -6.52 10.19
C PRO A 62 -7.41 -7.28 10.02
N LYS A 63 -7.10 -7.79 8.83
CA LYS A 63 -5.86 -8.52 8.60
C LYS A 63 -4.64 -7.65 8.88
N PRO A 64 -3.50 -8.25 9.29
CA PRO A 64 -2.27 -7.49 9.47
C PRO A 64 -1.90 -6.70 8.22
N PHE A 65 -1.44 -5.48 8.44
CA PHE A 65 -1.00 -4.62 7.35
C PHE A 65 0.29 -5.18 6.75
N ARG A 66 0.27 -5.40 5.43
CA ARG A 66 1.43 -5.84 4.66
C ARG A 66 1.69 -4.79 3.58
N PRO A 67 2.65 -3.90 3.79
CA PRO A 67 2.94 -2.88 2.79
C PRO A 67 3.47 -3.52 1.52
N HIS A 68 2.82 -3.20 0.40
CA HIS A 68 3.19 -3.75 -0.89
C HIS A 68 2.71 -2.86 -2.03
N ILE A 69 3.32 -3.03 -3.19
CA ILE A 69 2.90 -2.37 -4.42
C ILE A 69 2.51 -3.46 -5.41
N THR A 70 1.25 -3.45 -5.85
CA THR A 70 0.79 -4.39 -6.87
C THR A 70 1.38 -3.99 -8.21
N LEU A 71 2.10 -4.91 -8.84
CA LEU A 71 2.75 -4.70 -10.13
C LEU A 71 1.91 -5.22 -11.30
N GLY A 72 1.12 -6.26 -11.07
CA GLY A 72 0.26 -6.82 -12.10
C GLY A 72 -0.78 -7.74 -11.52
N ARG A 73 -1.96 -7.76 -12.14
CA ARG A 73 -3.06 -8.64 -11.79
C ARG A 73 -3.38 -9.53 -12.99
N ARG A 74 -3.88 -10.75 -12.72
CA ARG A 74 -4.25 -11.72 -13.76
C ARG A 74 -3.07 -12.01 -14.68
N VAL A 75 -1.87 -12.15 -14.09
CA VAL A 75 -0.66 -12.45 -14.83
C VAL A 75 -0.33 -13.94 -14.72
N HIS A 76 0.32 -14.48 -15.75
CA HIS A 76 0.83 -15.83 -15.73
C HIS A 76 2.23 -15.83 -15.11
N ILE A 77 2.38 -16.48 -13.97
CA ILE A 77 3.67 -16.58 -13.28
C ILE A 77 4.01 -18.06 -13.14
N PRO A 78 5.07 -18.53 -13.81
CA PRO A 78 5.52 -19.93 -13.66
C PRO A 78 5.87 -20.26 -12.21
N LYS A 79 5.78 -21.53 -11.84
CA LYS A 79 6.19 -22.03 -10.53
C LYS A 79 7.72 -22.07 -10.40
N LYS A 80 8.33 -20.89 -10.53
CA LYS A 80 9.77 -20.71 -10.36
C LYS A 80 9.99 -19.68 -9.30
N PRO A 81 11.13 -19.70 -8.57
CA PRO A 81 11.47 -18.61 -7.65
C PRO A 81 11.48 -17.28 -8.39
N LEU A 82 10.91 -16.25 -7.75
CA LEU A 82 10.95 -14.92 -8.30
C LEU A 82 12.35 -14.33 -8.15
N PRO A 83 12.82 -13.55 -9.15
CA PRO A 83 14.15 -12.96 -9.04
C PRO A 83 14.23 -11.89 -7.94
N LEU A 84 15.42 -11.71 -7.42
CA LEU A 84 15.72 -10.53 -6.61
C LEU A 84 16.02 -9.40 -7.57
N LEU A 85 15.22 -8.34 -7.50
CA LEU A 85 15.37 -7.19 -8.37
C LEU A 85 15.85 -5.98 -7.55
N ALA A 86 16.75 -5.20 -8.15
CA ALA A 86 17.07 -3.88 -7.64
C ALA A 86 16.05 -2.88 -8.19
N PHE A 87 15.37 -2.17 -7.30
CA PHE A 87 14.39 -1.16 -7.68
C PHE A 87 14.94 0.23 -7.38
N PRO A 88 14.40 1.28 -8.01
CA PRO A 88 14.82 2.65 -7.73
C PRO A 88 14.33 3.14 -6.36
N LEU A 89 14.27 2.26 -5.40
CA LEU A 89 13.96 2.54 -4.00
C LEU A 89 15.25 2.41 -3.19
N PRO A 90 15.38 3.11 -2.07
CA PRO A 90 14.31 3.72 -1.28
C PRO A 90 13.80 5.04 -1.83
N ALA A 91 12.54 5.33 -1.52
CA ALA A 91 11.88 6.60 -1.84
C ALA A 91 11.02 7.04 -0.65
N GLN A 92 10.79 8.32 -0.53
CA GLN A 92 9.93 8.83 0.54
C GLN A 92 8.50 8.96 0.06
N ALA A 93 7.56 8.37 0.80
CA ALA A 93 6.14 8.57 0.57
C ALA A 93 5.73 9.91 1.19
N GLN A 94 5.24 10.82 0.37
CA GLN A 94 4.86 12.17 0.79
C GLN A 94 3.36 12.39 0.84
N THR A 95 2.58 11.47 0.30
CA THR A 95 1.12 11.58 0.24
C THR A 95 0.46 10.27 0.59
N VAL A 96 -0.77 10.37 1.08
CA VAL A 96 -1.69 9.24 1.28
C VAL A 96 -2.94 9.53 0.48
N THR A 97 -3.33 8.60 -0.38
CA THR A 97 -4.50 8.76 -1.24
C THR A 97 -5.50 7.64 -1.01
N LEU A 98 -6.76 8.03 -0.87
CA LEU A 98 -7.88 7.08 -0.89
C LEU A 98 -8.33 6.88 -2.33
N PHE A 99 -8.34 5.64 -2.78
CA PHE A 99 -8.79 5.26 -4.11
C PHE A 99 -10.10 4.48 -4.06
N LYS A 100 -10.96 4.71 -5.04
CA LYS A 100 -12.04 3.80 -5.34
C LYS A 100 -11.55 2.80 -6.36
N SER A 101 -11.62 1.51 -6.03
CA SER A 101 -11.22 0.42 -6.91
C SER A 101 -12.46 -0.22 -7.52
N THR A 102 -12.49 -0.33 -8.84
CA THR A 102 -13.54 -1.01 -9.57
C THR A 102 -12.92 -2.13 -10.39
N LEU A 103 -13.38 -3.36 -10.16
CA LEU A 103 -12.92 -4.52 -10.92
C LEU A 103 -13.86 -4.78 -12.08
N SER A 104 -13.31 -5.02 -13.26
CA SER A 104 -14.04 -5.36 -14.47
C SER A 104 -13.33 -6.46 -15.24
N ARG A 105 -13.89 -6.89 -16.37
CA ARG A 105 -13.24 -7.86 -17.25
C ARG A 105 -11.88 -7.38 -17.76
N ASP A 106 -11.75 -6.07 -17.92
CA ASP A 106 -10.54 -5.43 -18.47
C ASP A 106 -9.49 -5.13 -17.39
N GLY A 107 -9.74 -5.50 -16.14
CA GLY A 107 -8.82 -5.31 -15.04
C GLY A 107 -9.36 -4.40 -13.94
N ALA A 108 -8.46 -3.86 -13.14
CA ALA A 108 -8.79 -2.95 -12.06
C ALA A 108 -8.68 -1.50 -12.54
N GLU A 109 -9.68 -0.70 -12.22
CA GLU A 109 -9.68 0.74 -12.44
C GLU A 109 -9.64 1.44 -11.10
N TYR A 110 -8.71 2.39 -10.92
CA TYR A 110 -8.54 3.13 -9.68
C TYR A 110 -8.82 4.60 -9.89
N LYS A 111 -9.76 5.14 -9.10
CA LYS A 111 -10.09 6.55 -9.12
C LYS A 111 -9.66 7.19 -7.82
N PRO A 112 -8.77 8.19 -7.82
CA PRO A 112 -8.42 8.90 -6.60
C PRO A 112 -9.60 9.72 -6.11
N LEU A 113 -9.93 9.56 -4.82
CA LEU A 113 -11.05 10.28 -4.19
C LEU A 113 -10.56 11.41 -3.29
N TYR A 114 -9.44 11.20 -2.61
CA TYR A 114 -8.94 12.15 -1.62
C TYR A 114 -7.46 11.91 -1.38
N THR A 115 -6.69 12.99 -1.30
CA THR A 115 -5.25 12.93 -1.05
C THR A 115 -4.87 13.84 0.11
N VAL A 116 -4.03 13.34 1.00
CA VAL A 116 -3.48 14.10 2.13
C VAL A 116 -1.96 14.09 2.02
N GLU A 117 -1.35 15.24 2.25
CA GLU A 117 0.11 15.34 2.31
C GLU A 117 0.61 14.97 3.70
N LEU A 118 1.76 14.27 3.72
CA LEU A 118 2.46 13.95 4.96
C LEU A 118 3.47 15.05 5.29
N ALA A 119 3.79 15.17 6.57
CA ALA A 119 4.83 16.09 7.00
C ALA A 119 6.18 15.69 6.43
N GLU A 120 7.06 16.68 6.19
CA GLU A 120 8.41 16.36 5.76
C GLU A 120 9.17 15.63 6.88
N PRO A 121 10.12 14.73 6.52
CA PRO A 121 10.91 14.05 7.54
C PRO A 121 11.77 15.07 8.29
N ASN A 122 11.89 14.86 9.59
CA ASN A 122 12.85 15.60 10.40
C ASN A 122 14.26 15.13 10.04
N LEU A 123 15.03 16.02 9.51
CA LEU A 123 16.44 15.76 9.20
C LEU A 123 17.30 15.96 10.44
#